data_10e643dd24a87273e8c522361b10e089
#
_entry.id   10e643dd24a87273e8c522361b10e089
#
_cell.length_a   1.000
_cell.length_b   1.000
_cell.length_c   1.000
_cell.angle_alpha   90.00
_cell.angle_beta   90.00
_cell.angle_gamma   90.00
#
_symmetry.space_group_name_H-M   'P 1'
#
loop_
_entity.id
_entity.type
_entity.pdbx_description
1 polymer ?
#
loop_
_entity_poly.entity_id
_entity_poly.type
_entity_poly.pdbx_seq_one_letter_code
_entity_poly.pdbx_strand_id
1 'polypeptide(L)'
;MLKTIRAYRDWFTIKARDEDSEISVEETHQLLQEKGHVILLDIREKEEIALGYIEGAIFLRQDLLNDHVESVLPDKTVPVVVYCAGGIRSLAAAKLMKEKGYAHVFSMAKGIDRWQKAGYEVVSDSELTPDQLNRYSRHLMLKEVGMEGQLRLLKAKVLLVGAGGLGCPAGLYLAAAGVGTIGIIDSDTVDLTNLQRQVLHGLADVGRPKTESAKEAIYRINPDVKVVTYQERLTSQNVVEIFKEYDVVVDGSDNFPTKYLVNDAAFFTGKPYVYGGVFQFEGQASVFFPKEGGPCLRCLFPEPPPPGLVPS
;
A
#
# COMPACT_ATOMS: atom_id res chain seq x y z
N MET A 1 2.23 -40.97 -26.15
CA MET A 1 3.04 -39.77 -26.39
C MET A 1 2.83 -39.14 -27.78
N LEU A 2 3.06 -39.85 -28.91
CA LEU A 2 2.88 -39.26 -30.26
C LEU A 2 1.44 -38.85 -30.61
N LYS A 3 0.40 -39.51 -30.11
CA LYS A 3 -1.02 -39.14 -30.34
C LYS A 3 -1.41 -37.87 -29.61
N THR A 4 -0.86 -37.61 -28.43
CA THR A 4 -1.12 -36.43 -27.62
C THR A 4 -0.48 -35.16 -28.24
N ILE A 5 0.75 -35.30 -28.77
CA ILE A 5 1.45 -34.20 -29.46
C ILE A 5 0.71 -33.82 -30.77
N ARG A 6 0.12 -34.76 -31.47
CA ARG A 6 -0.63 -34.51 -32.70
C ARG A 6 -1.97 -33.82 -32.43
N ALA A 7 -2.71 -34.25 -31.40
CA ALA A 7 -3.95 -33.63 -30.97
C ALA A 7 -3.72 -32.19 -30.48
N TYR A 8 -2.61 -31.95 -29.82
CA TYR A 8 -2.18 -30.63 -29.32
C TYR A 8 -1.88 -29.65 -30.49
N ARG A 9 -1.13 -30.15 -31.48
CA ARG A 9 -0.80 -29.39 -32.69
C ARG A 9 -2.04 -29.06 -33.53
N ASP A 10 -2.98 -30.01 -33.62
CA ASP A 10 -4.25 -29.83 -34.34
C ASP A 10 -5.16 -28.83 -33.63
N TRP A 11 -5.18 -28.80 -32.29
CA TRP A 11 -5.94 -27.79 -31.52
C TRP A 11 -5.48 -26.36 -31.78
N PHE A 12 -4.17 -26.10 -31.71
CA PHE A 12 -3.62 -24.80 -32.04
C PHE A 12 -3.86 -24.37 -33.48
N THR A 13 -3.83 -25.32 -34.41
CA THR A 13 -4.10 -25.06 -35.84
C THR A 13 -5.55 -24.72 -36.08
N ILE A 14 -6.49 -25.33 -35.36
CA ILE A 14 -7.92 -25.07 -35.45
C ILE A 14 -8.23 -23.70 -34.83
N LYS A 15 -7.75 -23.44 -33.63
CA LYS A 15 -7.95 -22.13 -32.94
C LYS A 15 -7.28 -20.96 -33.66
N ALA A 16 -6.13 -21.16 -34.31
CA ALA A 16 -5.44 -20.13 -35.07
C ALA A 16 -6.18 -19.69 -36.35
N ARG A 17 -7.19 -20.44 -36.79
CA ARG A 17 -8.03 -20.12 -37.95
C ARG A 17 -9.24 -19.27 -37.56
N ASP A 18 -9.64 -19.26 -36.28
CA ASP A 18 -10.65 -18.33 -35.80
C ASP A 18 -10.03 -16.94 -35.65
N GLU A 19 -10.73 -15.90 -36.15
CA GLU A 19 -10.33 -14.48 -36.05
C GLU A 19 -10.18 -14.02 -34.58
N ASP A 20 -10.73 -14.78 -33.64
CA ASP A 20 -10.64 -14.54 -32.22
C ASP A 20 -9.31 -15.04 -31.65
N SER A 21 -8.39 -14.11 -31.42
CA SER A 21 -7.09 -14.36 -30.80
C SER A 21 -7.19 -14.60 -29.28
N GLU A 22 -8.35 -14.95 -28.74
CA GLU A 22 -8.59 -15.13 -27.32
C GLU A 22 -8.87 -16.58 -26.95
N ILE A 23 -8.33 -16.98 -25.77
CA ILE A 23 -8.67 -18.25 -25.10
C ILE A 23 -9.07 -17.94 -23.66
N SER A 24 -9.90 -18.80 -23.08
CA SER A 24 -10.34 -18.63 -21.69
C SER A 24 -9.21 -18.92 -20.69
N VAL A 25 -9.41 -18.54 -19.44
CA VAL A 25 -8.47 -18.89 -18.35
C VAL A 25 -8.49 -20.38 -18.06
N GLU A 26 -9.62 -21.04 -18.25
CA GLU A 26 -9.80 -22.48 -18.09
C GLU A 26 -9.01 -23.25 -19.18
N GLU A 27 -9.10 -22.82 -20.44
CA GLU A 27 -8.31 -23.36 -21.54
C GLU A 27 -6.81 -23.13 -21.31
N THR A 28 -6.43 -21.93 -20.86
CA THR A 28 -5.03 -21.60 -20.53
C THR A 28 -4.50 -22.51 -19.43
N HIS A 29 -5.27 -22.68 -18.35
CA HIS A 29 -4.90 -23.57 -17.24
C HIS A 29 -4.71 -25.02 -17.72
N GLN A 30 -5.63 -25.55 -18.53
CA GLN A 30 -5.52 -26.87 -19.10
C GLN A 30 -4.25 -27.04 -19.96
N LEU A 31 -3.95 -26.06 -20.82
CA LEU A 31 -2.74 -26.03 -21.63
C LEU A 31 -1.45 -26.12 -20.81
N LEU A 32 -1.41 -25.42 -19.68
CA LEU A 32 -0.26 -25.44 -18.77
C LEU A 32 -0.12 -26.79 -18.03
N GLN A 33 -1.23 -27.45 -17.70
CA GLN A 33 -1.22 -28.76 -17.03
C GLN A 33 -0.79 -29.92 -17.95
N GLU A 34 -1.09 -29.86 -19.24
CA GLU A 34 -0.81 -30.92 -20.20
C GLU A 34 0.66 -31.06 -20.61
N LYS A 35 1.59 -30.33 -19.88
CA LYS A 35 3.03 -30.30 -20.15
C LYS A 35 3.38 -30.04 -21.64
N GLY A 36 2.51 -29.34 -22.34
CA GLY A 36 2.78 -28.82 -23.67
C GLY A 36 3.82 -27.69 -23.61
N HIS A 37 4.62 -27.54 -24.68
CA HIS A 37 5.54 -26.43 -24.82
C HIS A 37 4.76 -25.15 -25.18
N VAL A 38 4.02 -24.61 -24.22
CA VAL A 38 3.35 -23.31 -24.31
C VAL A 38 4.14 -22.29 -23.53
N ILE A 39 4.45 -21.17 -24.15
CA ILE A 39 5.04 -20.02 -23.47
C ILE A 39 3.92 -19.14 -22.91
N LEU A 40 4.00 -18.82 -21.63
CA LEU A 40 3.13 -17.84 -21.00
C LEU A 40 3.87 -16.52 -20.93
N LEU A 41 3.33 -15.46 -21.52
CA LEU A 41 3.94 -14.14 -21.60
C LEU A 41 3.14 -13.10 -20.81
N ASP A 42 3.73 -12.58 -19.74
CA ASP A 42 3.16 -11.48 -18.95
C ASP A 42 3.67 -10.14 -19.46
N ILE A 43 2.75 -9.29 -19.92
CA ILE A 43 3.09 -7.98 -20.50
C ILE A 43 2.78 -6.81 -19.57
N ARG A 44 2.57 -7.09 -18.28
CA ARG A 44 2.23 -6.08 -17.28
C ARG A 44 3.44 -5.27 -16.83
N GLU A 45 3.16 -4.18 -16.12
CA GLU A 45 4.18 -3.37 -15.44
C GLU A 45 4.77 -4.14 -14.24
N LYS A 46 5.99 -3.75 -13.84
CA LYS A 46 6.70 -4.38 -12.72
C LYS A 46 5.89 -4.34 -11.42
N GLU A 47 5.18 -3.26 -11.19
CA GLU A 47 4.33 -3.04 -10.02
C GLU A 47 3.11 -3.97 -10.02
N GLU A 48 2.55 -4.27 -11.19
CA GLU A 48 1.46 -5.25 -11.34
C GLU A 48 1.95 -6.69 -11.12
N ILE A 49 3.15 -7.02 -11.62
CA ILE A 49 3.77 -8.35 -11.45
C ILE A 49 4.08 -8.61 -9.98
N ALA A 50 4.50 -7.60 -9.23
CA ALA A 50 4.75 -7.70 -7.80
C ALA A 50 3.53 -8.11 -6.97
N LEU A 51 2.31 -7.87 -7.48
CA LEU A 51 1.05 -8.31 -6.85
C LEU A 51 0.77 -9.81 -7.03
N GLY A 52 1.53 -10.47 -7.88
CA GLY A 52 1.43 -11.89 -8.22
C GLY A 52 1.39 -12.13 -9.72
N TYR A 53 1.91 -13.28 -10.14
CA TYR A 53 1.98 -13.70 -11.53
C TYR A 53 1.71 -15.21 -11.64
N ILE A 54 1.43 -15.70 -12.85
CA ILE A 54 1.22 -17.12 -13.09
C ILE A 54 2.60 -17.79 -13.19
N GLU A 55 2.82 -18.86 -12.44
CA GLU A 55 4.10 -19.57 -12.39
C GLU A 55 4.59 -19.97 -13.79
N GLY A 56 5.88 -19.75 -14.04
CA GLY A 56 6.51 -20.05 -15.34
C GLY A 56 6.31 -18.98 -16.42
N ALA A 57 5.67 -17.85 -16.11
CA ALA A 57 5.53 -16.76 -17.07
C ALA A 57 6.87 -16.08 -17.37
N ILE A 58 7.07 -15.73 -18.64
CA ILE A 58 8.14 -14.84 -19.09
C ILE A 58 7.61 -13.40 -19.01
N PHE A 59 8.44 -12.47 -18.54
CA PHE A 59 8.05 -11.07 -18.37
C PHE A 59 8.61 -10.21 -19.50
N LEU A 60 7.73 -9.51 -20.23
CA LEU A 60 8.13 -8.51 -21.22
C LEU A 60 7.06 -7.43 -21.29
N ARG A 61 7.33 -6.26 -20.71
CA ARG A 61 6.39 -5.14 -20.68
C ARG A 61 5.86 -4.79 -22.06
N GLN A 62 4.60 -4.38 -22.11
CA GLN A 62 3.91 -4.06 -23.37
C GLN A 62 4.66 -3.01 -24.22
N ASP A 63 5.21 -1.96 -23.60
CA ASP A 63 5.95 -0.89 -24.29
C ASP A 63 7.26 -1.36 -24.92
N LEU A 64 7.84 -2.46 -24.42
CA LEU A 64 9.08 -3.08 -24.93
C LEU A 64 8.79 -4.20 -25.94
N LEU A 65 7.52 -4.62 -26.07
CA LEU A 65 7.16 -5.80 -26.85
C LEU A 65 7.56 -5.68 -28.31
N ASN A 66 7.34 -4.51 -28.92
CA ASN A 66 7.65 -4.29 -30.33
C ASN A 66 9.13 -4.49 -30.66
N ASP A 67 10.01 -4.03 -29.79
CA ASP A 67 11.45 -3.97 -30.07
C ASP A 67 12.20 -5.20 -29.54
N HIS A 68 11.64 -5.89 -28.55
CA HIS A 68 12.37 -6.95 -27.83
C HIS A 68 11.75 -8.35 -27.91
N VAL A 69 10.50 -8.51 -28.40
CA VAL A 69 9.86 -9.82 -28.38
C VAL A 69 10.64 -10.89 -29.18
N GLU A 70 11.26 -10.52 -30.29
CA GLU A 70 12.04 -11.46 -31.10
C GLU A 70 13.35 -11.92 -30.43
N SER A 71 13.93 -11.07 -29.58
CA SER A 71 15.12 -11.43 -28.81
C SER A 71 14.75 -12.30 -27.58
N VAL A 72 13.58 -12.07 -26.99
CA VAL A 72 13.09 -12.84 -25.82
C VAL A 72 12.50 -14.18 -26.25
N LEU A 73 11.76 -14.19 -27.37
CA LEU A 73 11.11 -15.36 -27.92
C LEU A 73 11.53 -15.56 -29.40
N PRO A 74 12.75 -16.09 -29.63
CA PRO A 74 13.29 -16.21 -31.00
C PRO A 74 12.58 -17.28 -31.84
N ASP A 75 11.99 -18.31 -31.23
CA ASP A 75 11.24 -19.34 -31.94
C ASP A 75 9.79 -18.91 -32.12
N LYS A 76 9.45 -18.50 -33.34
CA LYS A 76 8.11 -18.04 -33.70
C LYS A 76 7.09 -19.17 -33.91
N THR A 77 7.50 -20.42 -33.85
CA THR A 77 6.64 -21.60 -34.04
C THR A 77 6.04 -22.12 -32.75
N VAL A 78 6.62 -21.75 -31.59
CA VAL A 78 6.12 -22.17 -30.28
C VAL A 78 4.84 -21.40 -29.94
N PRO A 79 3.80 -22.08 -29.46
CA PRO A 79 2.57 -21.42 -29.00
C PRO A 79 2.81 -20.47 -27.84
N VAL A 80 2.25 -19.28 -27.91
CA VAL A 80 2.37 -18.24 -26.87
C VAL A 80 0.98 -17.81 -26.40
N VAL A 81 0.77 -17.84 -25.09
CA VAL A 81 -0.38 -17.22 -24.44
C VAL A 81 0.08 -15.96 -23.76
N VAL A 82 -0.44 -14.82 -24.24
CA VAL A 82 -0.13 -13.50 -23.69
C VAL A 82 -1.20 -13.11 -22.69
N TYR A 83 -0.83 -12.58 -21.55
CA TYR A 83 -1.81 -12.05 -20.60
C TYR A 83 -1.39 -10.69 -20.03
N CYS A 84 -2.42 -9.94 -19.57
CA CYS A 84 -2.28 -8.71 -18.78
C CYS A 84 -3.26 -8.75 -17.60
N ALA A 85 -3.58 -7.63 -16.97
CA ALA A 85 -4.57 -7.59 -15.89
C ALA A 85 -5.98 -8.00 -16.38
N GLY A 86 -6.56 -7.25 -17.31
CA GLY A 86 -7.95 -7.39 -17.75
C GLY A 86 -8.18 -7.93 -19.17
N GLY A 87 -7.14 -8.35 -19.91
CA GLY A 87 -7.24 -8.94 -21.25
C GLY A 87 -7.10 -7.95 -22.43
N ILE A 88 -7.34 -6.66 -22.25
CA ILE A 88 -7.33 -5.67 -23.35
C ILE A 88 -5.93 -5.47 -23.95
N ARG A 89 -4.94 -5.24 -23.09
CA ARG A 89 -3.54 -5.05 -23.50
C ARG A 89 -2.99 -6.30 -24.19
N SER A 90 -3.29 -7.49 -23.66
CA SER A 90 -2.83 -8.77 -24.21
C SER A 90 -3.46 -9.09 -25.58
N LEU A 91 -4.68 -8.67 -25.82
CA LEU A 91 -5.30 -8.82 -27.14
C LEU A 91 -4.57 -8.01 -28.22
N ALA A 92 -4.23 -6.75 -27.91
CA ALA A 92 -3.44 -5.90 -28.80
C ALA A 92 -2.01 -6.48 -29.01
N ALA A 93 -1.40 -6.98 -27.94
CA ALA A 93 -0.08 -7.61 -27.99
C ALA A 93 -0.08 -8.88 -28.85
N ALA A 94 -1.10 -9.72 -28.73
CA ALA A 94 -1.24 -10.93 -29.54
C ALA A 94 -1.37 -10.61 -31.04
N LYS A 95 -2.10 -9.55 -31.39
CA LYS A 95 -2.20 -9.08 -32.78
C LYS A 95 -0.84 -8.62 -33.32
N LEU A 96 -0.14 -7.78 -32.56
CA LEU A 96 1.21 -7.30 -32.91
C LEU A 96 2.18 -8.48 -33.13
N MET A 97 2.17 -9.49 -32.26
CA MET A 97 3.03 -10.66 -32.37
C MET A 97 2.68 -11.49 -33.64
N LYS A 98 1.38 -11.64 -33.99
CA LYS A 98 0.98 -12.28 -35.25
C LYS A 98 1.49 -11.53 -36.46
N GLU A 99 1.42 -10.19 -36.47
CA GLU A 99 2.00 -9.34 -37.53
C GLU A 99 3.52 -9.50 -37.66
N LYS A 100 4.22 -9.80 -36.55
CA LYS A 100 5.65 -10.15 -36.54
C LYS A 100 5.96 -11.59 -36.96
N GLY A 101 4.94 -12.39 -37.31
CA GLY A 101 5.10 -13.73 -37.85
C GLY A 101 5.09 -14.86 -36.82
N TYR A 102 4.68 -14.62 -35.58
CA TYR A 102 4.44 -15.70 -34.63
C TYR A 102 3.21 -16.51 -35.04
N ALA A 103 3.39 -17.83 -35.18
CA ALA A 103 2.38 -18.71 -35.79
C ALA A 103 1.14 -18.95 -34.89
N HIS A 104 1.33 -19.04 -33.59
CA HIS A 104 0.30 -19.42 -32.62
C HIS A 104 0.34 -18.51 -31.39
N VAL A 105 -0.37 -17.39 -31.47
CA VAL A 105 -0.45 -16.43 -30.35
C VAL A 105 -1.89 -16.20 -29.95
N PHE A 106 -2.14 -16.31 -28.65
CA PHE A 106 -3.45 -16.13 -28.03
C PHE A 106 -3.37 -15.13 -26.88
N SER A 107 -4.42 -14.34 -26.71
CA SER A 107 -4.63 -13.53 -25.51
C SER A 107 -5.46 -14.32 -24.49
N MET A 108 -5.05 -14.36 -23.24
CA MET A 108 -5.88 -14.90 -22.16
C MET A 108 -7.00 -13.92 -21.84
N ALA A 109 -8.24 -14.31 -22.15
CA ALA A 109 -9.43 -13.49 -21.98
C ALA A 109 -9.61 -13.04 -20.52
N LYS A 110 -9.85 -11.74 -20.30
CA LYS A 110 -9.99 -11.11 -18.99
C LYS A 110 -8.77 -11.24 -18.08
N GLY A 111 -7.62 -11.68 -18.60
CA GLY A 111 -6.32 -11.69 -18.01
C GLY A 111 -6.21 -12.34 -16.62
N ILE A 112 -5.20 -11.94 -15.84
CA ILE A 112 -4.93 -12.52 -14.52
C ILE A 112 -6.04 -12.23 -13.50
N ASP A 113 -6.82 -11.16 -13.67
CA ASP A 113 -7.96 -10.87 -12.79
C ASP A 113 -9.02 -11.97 -12.84
N ARG A 114 -9.27 -12.56 -14.02
CA ARG A 114 -10.17 -13.69 -14.17
C ARG A 114 -9.54 -14.98 -13.69
N TRP A 115 -8.22 -15.16 -13.91
CA TRP A 115 -7.45 -16.31 -13.44
C TRP A 115 -7.58 -16.47 -11.92
N GLN A 116 -7.35 -15.39 -11.18
CA GLN A 116 -7.49 -15.36 -9.71
C GLN A 116 -8.94 -15.61 -9.26
N LYS A 117 -9.93 -14.98 -9.94
CA LYS A 117 -11.35 -15.21 -9.63
C LYS A 117 -11.82 -16.63 -9.92
N ALA A 118 -11.16 -17.34 -10.81
CA ALA A 118 -11.40 -18.76 -11.05
C ALA A 118 -10.76 -19.69 -9.99
N GLY A 119 -10.00 -19.10 -9.04
CA GLY A 119 -9.34 -19.84 -7.97
C GLY A 119 -8.01 -20.47 -8.36
N TYR A 120 -7.44 -20.10 -9.51
CA TYR A 120 -6.13 -20.59 -9.94
C TYR A 120 -5.01 -19.85 -9.22
N GLU A 121 -3.93 -20.57 -8.92
CA GLU A 121 -2.80 -20.07 -8.15
C GLU A 121 -2.02 -18.99 -8.90
N VAL A 122 -1.54 -18.02 -8.14
CA VAL A 122 -0.53 -17.07 -8.54
C VAL A 122 0.61 -17.12 -7.53
N VAL A 123 1.82 -16.89 -8.00
CA VAL A 123 3.02 -16.81 -7.18
C VAL A 123 3.46 -15.36 -7.04
N SER A 124 4.12 -15.04 -5.95
CA SER A 124 4.69 -13.72 -5.72
C SER A 124 6.02 -13.89 -4.97
N ASP A 125 7.04 -13.19 -5.43
CA ASP A 125 8.33 -13.08 -4.74
C ASP A 125 8.32 -11.97 -3.67
N SER A 126 7.13 -11.45 -3.35
CA SER A 126 6.95 -10.35 -2.42
C SER A 126 7.20 -10.77 -0.97
N GLU A 127 7.83 -9.87 -0.19
CA GLU A 127 7.91 -9.97 1.27
C GLU A 127 6.55 -9.76 1.96
N LEU A 128 5.53 -9.28 1.22
CA LEU A 128 4.18 -9.07 1.72
C LEU A 128 3.36 -10.36 1.67
N THR A 129 2.51 -10.57 2.67
CA THR A 129 1.54 -11.66 2.64
C THR A 129 0.46 -11.42 1.56
N PRO A 130 -0.27 -12.45 1.12
CA PRO A 130 -1.37 -12.29 0.15
C PRO A 130 -2.42 -11.25 0.59
N ASP A 131 -2.76 -11.21 1.87
CA ASP A 131 -3.70 -10.23 2.43
C ASP A 131 -3.13 -8.81 2.38
N GLN A 132 -1.85 -8.62 2.66
CA GLN A 132 -1.16 -7.35 2.55
C GLN A 132 -1.04 -6.89 1.09
N LEU A 133 -0.71 -7.79 0.16
CA LEU A 133 -0.69 -7.50 -1.26
C LEU A 133 -2.05 -6.99 -1.74
N ASN A 134 -3.13 -7.62 -1.31
CA ASN A 134 -4.49 -7.21 -1.65
C ASN A 134 -4.84 -5.85 -0.99
N ARG A 135 -4.59 -5.71 0.32
CA ARG A 135 -4.88 -4.48 1.10
C ARG A 135 -4.18 -3.27 0.52
N TYR A 136 -2.88 -3.38 0.23
CA TYR A 136 -2.05 -2.27 -0.22
C TYR A 136 -1.90 -2.17 -1.75
N SER A 137 -2.67 -2.96 -2.52
CA SER A 137 -2.55 -3.02 -3.98
C SER A 137 -2.54 -1.65 -4.67
N ARG A 138 -3.33 -0.68 -4.16
CA ARG A 138 -3.37 0.68 -4.71
C ARG A 138 -2.11 1.49 -4.39
N HIS A 139 -1.50 1.29 -3.22
CA HIS A 139 -0.21 1.90 -2.88
C HIS A 139 0.93 1.34 -3.73
N LEU A 140 0.92 0.02 -3.99
CA LEU A 140 1.94 -0.65 -4.77
C LEU A 140 1.98 -0.17 -6.23
N MET A 141 0.87 0.36 -6.75
CA MET A 141 0.76 0.96 -8.09
C MET A 141 1.26 2.41 -8.17
N LEU A 142 1.47 3.09 -7.04
CA LEU A 142 1.98 4.46 -7.00
C LEU A 142 3.50 4.44 -7.11
N LYS A 143 4.08 5.18 -8.06
CA LYS A 143 5.54 5.25 -8.26
C LYS A 143 6.30 5.76 -7.03
N GLU A 144 5.69 6.67 -6.28
CA GLU A 144 6.25 7.30 -5.09
C GLU A 144 6.22 6.37 -3.86
N VAL A 145 5.39 5.35 -3.86
CA VAL A 145 5.26 4.35 -2.78
C VAL A 145 5.84 3.02 -3.22
N GLY A 146 5.18 2.34 -4.15
CA GLY A 146 5.59 1.04 -4.65
C GLY A 146 5.76 -0.01 -3.55
N MET A 147 6.41 -1.10 -3.87
CA MET A 147 6.73 -2.17 -2.93
C MET A 147 7.67 -1.68 -1.81
N GLU A 148 8.72 -0.97 -2.19
CA GLU A 148 9.73 -0.49 -1.23
C GLU A 148 9.14 0.48 -0.21
N GLY A 149 8.33 1.45 -0.67
CA GLY A 149 7.65 2.39 0.21
C GLY A 149 6.67 1.70 1.16
N GLN A 150 5.91 0.72 0.68
CA GLN A 150 4.99 -0.04 1.54
C GLN A 150 5.73 -0.87 2.59
N LEU A 151 6.85 -1.50 2.25
CA LEU A 151 7.70 -2.21 3.21
C LEU A 151 8.30 -1.26 4.26
N ARG A 152 8.65 -0.03 3.87
CA ARG A 152 9.10 1.02 4.82
C ARG A 152 7.96 1.43 5.76
N LEU A 153 6.73 1.61 5.25
CA LEU A 153 5.56 1.91 6.09
C LEU A 153 5.30 0.81 7.12
N LEU A 154 5.35 -0.46 6.73
CA LEU A 154 5.16 -1.60 7.63
C LEU A 154 6.24 -1.69 8.74
N LYS A 155 7.42 -1.16 8.51
CA LYS A 155 8.51 -1.12 9.51
C LYS A 155 8.48 0.16 10.35
N ALA A 156 7.80 1.21 9.89
CA ALA A 156 7.78 2.51 10.53
C ALA A 156 7.04 2.51 11.87
N LYS A 157 7.51 3.35 12.79
CA LYS A 157 6.92 3.57 14.11
C LYS A 157 6.56 5.05 14.25
N VAL A 158 5.30 5.36 14.41
CA VAL A 158 4.77 6.73 14.53
C VAL A 158 4.13 6.93 15.90
N LEU A 159 4.50 7.99 16.60
CA LEU A 159 3.85 8.40 17.84
C LEU A 159 2.80 9.48 17.56
N LEU A 160 1.58 9.24 18.00
CA LEU A 160 0.53 10.26 18.06
C LEU A 160 0.47 10.86 19.45
N VAL A 161 0.69 12.15 19.56
CA VAL A 161 0.50 12.91 20.80
C VAL A 161 -0.92 13.48 20.77
N GLY A 162 -1.80 12.82 21.51
CA GLY A 162 -3.23 13.11 21.55
C GLY A 162 -4.07 12.24 20.60
N ALA A 163 -5.18 11.71 21.12
CA ALA A 163 -6.23 10.99 20.37
C ALA A 163 -7.50 11.87 20.25
N GLY A 164 -7.29 13.15 20.03
CA GLY A 164 -8.32 14.18 19.86
C GLY A 164 -8.71 14.43 18.40
N GLY A 165 -9.20 15.62 18.11
CA GLY A 165 -9.71 16.01 16.78
C GLY A 165 -8.69 15.92 15.64
N LEU A 166 -7.39 16.13 15.91
CA LEU A 166 -6.31 15.97 14.93
C LEU A 166 -5.68 14.57 14.96
N GLY A 167 -5.50 14.02 16.16
CA GLY A 167 -4.91 12.68 16.31
C GLY A 167 -5.80 11.57 15.76
N CYS A 168 -7.12 11.65 15.89
CA CYS A 168 -8.04 10.66 15.38
C CYS A 168 -7.95 10.45 13.86
N PRO A 169 -8.11 11.47 13.01
CA PRO A 169 -7.97 11.28 11.57
C PRO A 169 -6.55 10.86 11.16
N ALA A 170 -5.50 11.40 11.82
CA ALA A 170 -4.14 10.97 11.56
C ALA A 170 -3.95 9.48 11.86
N GLY A 171 -4.39 9.00 13.01
CA GLY A 171 -4.31 7.58 13.40
C GLY A 171 -5.07 6.67 12.45
N LEU A 172 -6.27 7.09 12.02
CA LEU A 172 -7.10 6.35 11.07
C LEU A 172 -6.40 6.16 9.72
N TYR A 173 -5.85 7.22 9.14
CA TYR A 173 -5.18 7.14 7.84
C TYR A 173 -3.81 6.46 7.91
N LEU A 174 -3.04 6.66 8.97
CA LEU A 174 -1.76 5.96 9.18
C LEU A 174 -1.97 4.45 9.33
N ALA A 175 -3.02 4.04 10.06
CA ALA A 175 -3.39 2.64 10.18
C ALA A 175 -3.84 2.05 8.84
N ALA A 176 -4.70 2.75 8.10
CA ALA A 176 -5.14 2.32 6.78
C ALA A 176 -3.97 2.20 5.79
N ALA A 177 -2.99 3.11 5.87
CA ALA A 177 -1.78 3.08 5.06
C ALA A 177 -0.80 1.96 5.44
N GLY A 178 -0.98 1.31 6.59
CA GLY A 178 -0.14 0.20 7.02
C GLY A 178 1.14 0.62 7.74
N VAL A 179 1.12 1.71 8.52
CA VAL A 179 2.21 2.02 9.45
C VAL A 179 2.31 0.91 10.50
N GLY A 180 3.49 0.26 10.58
CA GLY A 180 3.64 -0.97 11.35
C GLY A 180 3.42 -0.83 12.85
N THR A 181 3.81 0.31 13.43
CA THR A 181 3.56 0.59 14.86
C THR A 181 3.04 2.01 15.04
N ILE A 182 1.92 2.15 15.73
CA ILE A 182 1.36 3.45 16.12
C ILE A 182 1.34 3.52 17.65
N GLY A 183 2.14 4.43 18.22
CA GLY A 183 2.04 4.82 19.62
C GLY A 183 0.96 5.88 19.80
N ILE A 184 0.19 5.81 20.86
CA ILE A 184 -0.83 6.82 21.19
C ILE A 184 -0.66 7.22 22.64
N ILE A 185 -0.36 8.50 22.89
CA ILE A 185 -0.31 9.06 24.25
C ILE A 185 -1.46 10.05 24.44
N ASP A 186 -2.32 9.77 25.41
CA ASP A 186 -3.45 10.62 25.81
C ASP A 186 -3.89 10.22 27.23
N SER A 187 -4.15 11.20 28.08
CA SER A 187 -4.60 10.96 29.47
C SER A 187 -6.11 10.98 29.65
N ASP A 188 -6.85 11.39 28.61
CA ASP A 188 -8.28 11.69 28.71
C ASP A 188 -9.15 10.44 28.50
N THR A 189 -10.40 10.56 28.91
CA THR A 189 -11.49 9.67 28.55
C THR A 189 -12.33 10.26 27.41
N VAL A 190 -13.04 9.39 26.72
CA VAL A 190 -13.99 9.79 25.67
C VAL A 190 -15.20 10.49 26.30
N ASP A 191 -15.54 11.68 25.82
CA ASP A 191 -16.74 12.42 26.19
C ASP A 191 -17.69 12.52 25.00
N LEU A 192 -19.00 12.59 25.29
CA LEU A 192 -20.03 12.71 24.25
C LEU A 192 -19.79 13.90 23.34
N THR A 193 -19.31 15.04 23.90
CA THR A 193 -18.99 16.26 23.17
C THR A 193 -17.77 16.13 22.22
N ASN A 194 -17.03 15.04 22.33
CA ASN A 194 -15.88 14.77 21.46
C ASN A 194 -16.31 14.13 20.13
N LEU A 195 -17.42 13.39 20.10
CA LEU A 195 -17.76 12.49 18.99
C LEU A 195 -18.02 13.21 17.65
N GLN A 196 -18.36 14.50 17.70
CA GLN A 196 -18.58 15.29 16.49
C GLN A 196 -17.28 15.56 15.66
N ARG A 197 -16.07 15.29 16.23
CA ARG A 197 -14.78 15.49 15.55
C ARG A 197 -13.72 14.42 15.82
N GLN A 198 -13.88 13.59 16.85
CA GLN A 198 -12.92 12.55 17.25
C GLN A 198 -13.35 11.19 16.70
N VAL A 199 -13.14 10.97 15.41
CA VAL A 199 -13.71 9.88 14.60
C VAL A 199 -13.22 8.47 14.91
N LEU A 200 -12.20 8.29 15.75
CA LEU A 200 -11.80 6.98 16.25
C LEU A 200 -12.69 6.47 17.38
N HIS A 201 -13.47 7.36 18.00
CA HIS A 201 -14.32 7.04 19.15
C HIS A 201 -15.79 6.96 18.72
N GLY A 202 -16.54 6.08 19.37
CA GLY A 202 -17.97 5.92 19.16
C GLY A 202 -18.78 6.12 20.45
N LEU A 203 -20.10 6.08 20.33
CA LEU A 203 -21.02 6.25 21.47
C LEU A 203 -20.77 5.23 22.58
N ALA A 204 -20.40 4.00 22.22
CA ALA A 204 -20.08 2.93 23.17
C ALA A 204 -18.77 3.17 23.95
N ASP A 205 -17.95 4.12 23.51
CA ASP A 205 -16.66 4.42 24.13
C ASP A 205 -16.73 5.53 25.19
N VAL A 206 -17.87 6.19 25.34
CA VAL A 206 -18.03 7.29 26.32
C VAL A 206 -17.66 6.81 27.72
N GLY A 207 -16.74 7.53 28.39
CA GLY A 207 -16.18 7.21 29.69
C GLY A 207 -14.96 6.27 29.65
N ARG A 208 -14.62 5.67 28.51
CA ARG A 208 -13.44 4.82 28.34
C ARG A 208 -12.18 5.67 28.05
N PRO A 209 -10.97 5.18 28.37
CA PRO A 209 -9.74 5.84 27.94
C PRO A 209 -9.71 6.05 26.42
N LYS A 210 -9.34 7.24 25.96
CA LYS A 210 -9.21 7.53 24.52
C LYS A 210 -8.20 6.62 23.82
N THR A 211 -7.12 6.29 24.49
CA THR A 211 -6.06 5.41 23.96
C THR A 211 -6.58 4.00 23.67
N GLU A 212 -7.39 3.41 24.55
CA GLU A 212 -7.96 2.07 24.35
C GLU A 212 -9.04 2.06 23.26
N SER A 213 -9.93 3.06 23.26
CA SER A 213 -10.92 3.23 22.19
C SER A 213 -10.25 3.38 20.81
N ALA A 214 -9.21 4.22 20.71
CA ALA A 214 -8.45 4.41 19.48
C ALA A 214 -7.75 3.12 19.03
N LYS A 215 -7.15 2.37 19.95
CA LYS A 215 -6.52 1.07 19.67
C LYS A 215 -7.49 0.08 19.04
N GLU A 216 -8.68 -0.07 19.62
CA GLU A 216 -9.71 -0.96 19.07
C GLU A 216 -10.21 -0.50 17.69
N ALA A 217 -10.36 0.83 17.49
CA ALA A 217 -10.75 1.40 16.22
C ALA A 217 -9.70 1.13 15.13
N ILE A 218 -8.41 1.33 15.44
CA ILE A 218 -7.30 1.03 14.53
C ILE A 218 -7.26 -0.46 14.19
N TYR A 219 -7.43 -1.34 15.16
CA TYR A 219 -7.46 -2.79 14.93
C TYR A 219 -8.56 -3.21 13.96
N ARG A 220 -9.75 -2.59 14.03
CA ARG A 220 -10.85 -2.86 13.08
C ARG A 220 -10.53 -2.41 11.65
N ILE A 221 -9.67 -1.39 11.48
CA ILE A 221 -9.24 -0.90 10.16
C ILE A 221 -8.14 -1.79 9.60
N ASN A 222 -7.11 -2.05 10.41
CA ASN A 222 -5.94 -2.80 10.01
C ASN A 222 -5.38 -3.60 11.19
N PRO A 223 -5.67 -4.91 11.28
CA PRO A 223 -5.21 -5.76 12.36
C PRO A 223 -3.69 -6.00 12.38
N ASP A 224 -2.98 -5.71 11.27
CA ASP A 224 -1.53 -5.85 11.18
C ASP A 224 -0.78 -4.74 11.94
N VAL A 225 -1.47 -3.63 12.26
CA VAL A 225 -0.87 -2.49 12.95
C VAL A 225 -0.73 -2.77 14.44
N LYS A 226 0.50 -2.70 14.95
CA LYS A 226 0.76 -2.76 16.38
C LYS A 226 0.44 -1.41 17.02
N VAL A 227 -0.52 -1.38 17.96
CA VAL A 227 -0.83 -0.16 18.72
C VAL A 227 -0.26 -0.27 20.14
N VAL A 228 0.51 0.75 20.52
CA VAL A 228 1.08 0.92 21.89
C VAL A 228 0.40 2.11 22.53
N THR A 229 -0.23 1.90 23.68
CA THR A 229 -1.01 2.92 24.40
C THR A 229 -0.27 3.41 25.62
N TYR A 230 -0.25 4.75 25.82
CA TYR A 230 0.25 5.44 27.00
C TYR A 230 -0.89 6.27 27.58
N GLN A 231 -1.56 5.73 28.61
CA GLN A 231 -2.66 6.44 29.29
C GLN A 231 -2.11 7.40 30.34
N GLU A 232 -1.35 8.36 29.91
CA GLU A 232 -0.67 9.34 30.77
C GLU A 232 -0.45 10.65 30.01
N ARG A 233 -0.13 11.72 30.77
CA ARG A 233 0.28 12.97 30.17
C ARG A 233 1.73 12.93 29.72
N LEU A 234 1.99 13.54 28.59
CA LEU A 234 3.36 13.80 28.15
C LEU A 234 3.96 14.89 29.04
N THR A 235 5.12 14.62 29.62
CA THR A 235 5.83 15.49 30.54
C THR A 235 7.32 15.53 30.21
N SER A 236 8.06 16.48 30.78
CA SER A 236 9.53 16.52 30.66
C SER A 236 10.24 15.31 31.20
N GLN A 237 9.59 14.50 32.03
CA GLN A 237 10.17 13.30 32.63
C GLN A 237 10.06 12.07 31.74
N ASN A 238 8.99 11.94 30.92
CA ASN A 238 8.74 10.76 30.11
C ASN A 238 8.95 10.98 28.60
N VAL A 239 8.89 12.20 28.10
CA VAL A 239 8.87 12.52 26.68
C VAL A 239 10.08 12.01 25.91
N VAL A 240 11.28 12.14 26.46
CA VAL A 240 12.52 11.75 25.77
C VAL A 240 12.60 10.22 25.62
N GLU A 241 12.26 9.49 26.65
CA GLU A 241 12.29 8.01 26.60
C GLU A 241 11.22 7.46 25.66
N ILE A 242 10.02 8.04 25.65
CA ILE A 242 8.96 7.64 24.71
C ILE A 242 9.39 7.95 23.27
N PHE A 243 9.94 9.13 22.99
CA PHE A 243 10.29 9.54 21.61
C PHE A 243 11.39 8.68 20.99
N LYS A 244 12.30 8.14 21.78
CA LYS A 244 13.38 7.23 21.30
C LYS A 244 12.82 6.01 20.57
N GLU A 245 11.65 5.52 20.97
CA GLU A 245 11.02 4.32 20.43
C GLU A 245 10.36 4.52 19.06
N TYR A 246 10.23 5.76 18.58
CA TYR A 246 9.51 6.12 17.37
C TYR A 246 10.39 6.82 16.34
N ASP A 247 10.00 6.70 15.06
CA ASP A 247 10.71 7.34 13.94
C ASP A 247 10.19 8.75 13.67
N VAL A 248 8.88 8.96 13.86
CA VAL A 248 8.18 10.23 13.60
C VAL A 248 7.21 10.52 14.74
N VAL A 249 7.08 11.78 15.10
CA VAL A 249 6.12 12.26 16.10
C VAL A 249 5.08 13.16 15.43
N VAL A 250 3.81 12.81 15.58
CA VAL A 250 2.66 13.58 15.08
C VAL A 250 1.94 14.22 16.27
N ASP A 251 1.88 15.53 16.27
CA ASP A 251 1.28 16.30 17.35
C ASP A 251 -0.18 16.67 17.02
N GLY A 252 -1.08 15.99 17.68
CA GLY A 252 -2.52 16.27 17.70
C GLY A 252 -2.99 16.98 18.97
N SER A 253 -2.07 17.55 19.77
CA SER A 253 -2.43 18.28 21.00
C SER A 253 -3.09 19.63 20.67
N ASP A 254 -3.88 20.13 21.59
CA ASP A 254 -4.64 21.38 21.48
C ASP A 254 -4.09 22.53 22.33
N ASN A 255 -2.94 22.32 22.99
CA ASN A 255 -2.37 23.32 23.90
C ASN A 255 -0.89 23.58 23.62
N PHE A 256 -0.50 24.84 23.77
CA PHE A 256 0.87 25.29 23.52
C PHE A 256 1.93 24.65 24.43
N PRO A 257 1.74 24.50 25.75
CA PRO A 257 2.72 23.83 26.59
C PRO A 257 3.14 22.47 26.05
N THR A 258 2.18 21.64 25.62
CA THR A 258 2.47 20.33 25.00
C THR A 258 3.21 20.49 23.67
N LYS A 259 2.79 21.41 22.79
CA LYS A 259 3.45 21.66 21.51
C LYS A 259 4.92 22.05 21.65
N TYR A 260 5.24 22.92 22.60
CA TYR A 260 6.62 23.30 22.88
C TYR A 260 7.43 22.16 23.49
N LEU A 261 6.82 21.35 24.39
CA LEU A 261 7.45 20.15 24.93
C LEU A 261 7.78 19.14 23.84
N VAL A 262 6.83 18.88 22.93
CA VAL A 262 7.01 17.99 21.76
C VAL A 262 8.13 18.50 20.85
N ASN A 263 8.14 19.81 20.55
CA ASN A 263 9.20 20.43 19.76
C ASN A 263 10.58 20.23 20.38
N ASP A 264 10.71 20.54 21.66
CA ASP A 264 12.00 20.46 22.36
C ASP A 264 12.48 19.01 22.43
N ALA A 265 11.59 18.08 22.76
CA ALA A 265 11.92 16.66 22.77
C ALA A 265 12.30 16.12 21.37
N ALA A 266 11.58 16.52 20.32
CA ALA A 266 11.89 16.15 18.95
C ALA A 266 13.27 16.70 18.51
N PHE A 267 13.58 17.95 18.90
CA PHE A 267 14.90 18.55 18.67
C PHE A 267 16.02 17.72 19.31
N PHE A 268 15.91 17.44 20.62
CA PHE A 268 16.94 16.70 21.36
C PHE A 268 17.06 15.22 20.94
N THR A 269 15.97 14.59 20.54
CA THR A 269 15.98 13.18 20.08
C THR A 269 16.27 13.06 18.58
N GLY A 270 16.32 14.18 17.85
CA GLY A 270 16.57 14.20 16.39
C GLY A 270 15.44 13.54 15.59
N LYS A 271 14.19 13.67 16.04
CA LYS A 271 13.02 13.09 15.36
C LYS A 271 12.29 14.14 14.52
N PRO A 272 11.74 13.77 13.36
CA PRO A 272 10.78 14.61 12.65
C PRO A 272 9.55 14.88 13.52
N TYR A 273 9.16 16.14 13.60
CA TYR A 273 7.99 16.62 14.32
C TYR A 273 6.94 17.12 13.33
N VAL A 274 5.84 16.43 13.20
CA VAL A 274 4.69 16.81 12.39
C VAL A 274 3.74 17.61 13.29
N TYR A 275 3.76 18.92 13.09
CA TYR A 275 2.93 19.88 13.80
C TYR A 275 1.54 19.97 13.16
N GLY A 276 0.49 19.91 13.98
CA GLY A 276 -0.87 20.26 13.60
C GLY A 276 -1.48 21.27 14.57
N GLY A 277 -2.17 22.26 14.05
CA GLY A 277 -2.90 23.25 14.85
C GLY A 277 -4.20 23.65 14.18
N VAL A 278 -5.27 23.81 14.94
CA VAL A 278 -6.58 24.29 14.44
C VAL A 278 -7.09 25.36 15.39
N PHE A 279 -7.50 26.48 14.84
CA PHE A 279 -8.19 27.54 15.56
C PHE A 279 -9.38 28.01 14.73
N GLN A 280 -10.59 27.78 15.23
CA GLN A 280 -11.85 28.05 14.54
C GLN A 280 -11.89 27.41 13.13
N PHE A 281 -11.80 28.21 12.06
CA PHE A 281 -11.81 27.76 10.66
C PHE A 281 -10.42 27.82 10.02
N GLU A 282 -9.38 28.09 10.78
CA GLU A 282 -8.00 28.10 10.30
C GLU A 282 -7.25 26.87 10.79
N GLY A 283 -6.55 26.19 9.88
CA GLY A 283 -5.69 25.06 10.17
C GLY A 283 -4.25 25.34 9.78
N GLN A 284 -3.32 24.85 10.58
CA GLN A 284 -1.89 24.91 10.31
C GLN A 284 -1.32 23.50 10.36
N ALA A 285 -0.47 23.17 9.38
CA ALA A 285 0.30 21.94 9.37
C ALA A 285 1.73 22.24 8.89
N SER A 286 2.71 21.66 9.54
CA SER A 286 4.12 21.80 9.17
C SER A 286 4.92 20.58 9.62
N VAL A 287 6.10 20.41 9.04
CA VAL A 287 7.08 19.43 9.51
C VAL A 287 8.33 20.18 9.95
N PHE A 288 8.74 19.94 11.20
CA PHE A 288 9.98 20.46 11.77
C PHE A 288 10.99 19.33 11.89
N PHE A 289 12.15 19.47 11.26
CA PHE A 289 13.22 18.49 11.34
C PHE A 289 14.59 19.17 11.40
N PRO A 290 14.96 19.78 12.55
CA PRO A 290 16.19 20.54 12.70
C PRO A 290 17.46 19.74 12.47
N LYS A 291 17.43 18.44 12.67
CA LYS A 291 18.57 17.54 12.40
C LYS A 291 19.01 17.60 10.93
N GLU A 292 18.11 17.85 10.00
CA GLU A 292 18.39 18.02 8.57
C GLU A 292 18.57 19.49 8.17
N GLY A 293 18.82 20.38 9.15
CA GLY A 293 19.09 21.80 8.91
C GLY A 293 17.85 22.69 8.78
N GLY A 294 16.64 22.15 9.01
CA GLY A 294 15.40 22.91 8.99
C GLY A 294 15.16 23.71 10.31
N PRO A 295 14.17 24.64 10.31
CA PRO A 295 13.76 25.31 11.53
C PRO A 295 13.07 24.37 12.51
N CYS A 296 12.98 24.76 13.77
CA CYS A 296 12.08 24.15 14.75
C CYS A 296 10.87 25.08 15.01
N LEU A 297 9.89 24.61 15.80
CA LEU A 297 8.72 25.42 16.16
C LEU A 297 9.12 26.76 16.79
N ARG A 298 10.16 26.79 17.65
CA ARG A 298 10.65 28.02 18.31
C ARG A 298 11.29 29.00 17.34
N CYS A 299 11.78 28.57 16.19
CA CYS A 299 12.25 29.50 15.16
C CYS A 299 11.09 30.28 14.51
N LEU A 300 9.91 29.65 14.43
CA LEU A 300 8.70 30.24 13.86
C LEU A 300 7.89 30.99 14.91
N PHE A 301 7.77 30.41 16.11
CA PHE A 301 7.06 30.99 17.26
C PHE A 301 7.99 30.97 18.47
N PRO A 302 8.82 31.99 18.66
CA PRO A 302 9.82 32.04 19.74
C PRO A 302 9.21 31.98 21.13
N GLU A 303 8.06 32.62 21.31
CA GLU A 303 7.34 32.69 22.57
C GLU A 303 5.91 32.17 22.44
N PRO A 304 5.40 31.43 23.43
CA PRO A 304 4.01 31.00 23.42
C PRO A 304 3.10 32.26 23.57
N PRO A 305 1.89 32.19 22.97
CA PRO A 305 0.92 33.27 23.17
C PRO A 305 0.60 33.44 24.65
N PRO A 306 0.34 34.68 25.10
CA PRO A 306 -0.02 34.94 26.48
C PRO A 306 -1.23 34.14 26.96
N PRO A 307 -1.26 33.72 28.24
CA PRO A 307 -2.41 33.02 28.80
C PRO A 307 -3.72 33.77 28.57
N GLY A 308 -4.75 33.09 28.11
CA GLY A 308 -6.09 33.65 27.88
C GLY A 308 -6.33 34.23 26.46
N LEU A 309 -5.32 34.32 25.61
CA LEU A 309 -5.50 34.74 24.20
C LEU A 309 -5.86 33.55 23.26
N VAL A 310 -5.69 32.34 23.71
CA VAL A 310 -6.06 31.12 22.98
C VAL A 310 -6.96 30.28 23.88
N PRO A 311 -8.06 29.73 23.34
CA PRO A 311 -8.90 28.78 24.07
C PRO A 311 -8.06 27.56 24.48
N SER A 312 -8.25 27.10 25.69
CA SER A 312 -7.70 25.84 26.21
C SER A 312 -8.60 24.69 25.85
#